data_24f83515b67e5c7dc532f359dff4bb57
#
_entry.id   24f83515b67e5c7dc532f359dff4bb57
#
_cell.length_a   1.000
_cell.length_b   1.000
_cell.length_c   1.000
_cell.angle_alpha   90.00
_cell.angle_beta   90.00
_cell.angle_gamma   90.00
#
_symmetry.space_group_name_H-M   'P 1'
#
loop_
_entity.id
_entity.type
_entity.pdbx_description
1 polymer ?
#
loop_
_entity_poly.entity_id
_entity_poly.type
_entity_poly.pdbx_seq_one_letter_code
_entity_poly.pdbx_strand_id
1 'polypeptide(L)'
;MPETPEELYARAADALRMPPVEEWETFPFDGELRPRALRLPEERERARIGEGGVDCHRCAAPDDDYLWTNENWRLTAPDAPTGLPLIVLLESREHFAEPGDLPDELAADLGVMLAKIEREIRGLGEIGRVHVCRWGDGGEHLHWWFIARPARLPQLIGSFAAIWDDILPPVPEDRWLADLRALVAALG
;
A
#
# COMPACT_ATOMS: atom_id res chain seq x y z
N MET A 1 -8.67 26.27 10.19
CA MET A 1 -7.39 25.56 9.93
C MET A 1 -7.43 24.25 10.71
N PRO A 2 -6.78 23.18 10.23
CA PRO A 2 -6.64 21.96 11.01
C PRO A 2 -5.93 22.22 12.34
N GLU A 3 -6.18 21.33 13.29
CA GLU A 3 -5.53 21.29 14.58
C GLU A 3 -4.01 21.04 14.41
N THR A 4 -3.18 21.70 15.19
CA THR A 4 -1.74 21.45 15.19
C THR A 4 -1.41 20.11 15.89
N PRO A 5 -0.23 19.51 15.67
CA PRO A 5 0.19 18.30 16.38
C PRO A 5 0.15 18.45 17.91
N GLU A 6 0.55 19.61 18.43
CA GLU A 6 0.52 19.93 19.85
C GLU A 6 -0.89 20.04 20.42
N GLU A 7 -1.81 20.65 19.66
CA GLU A 7 -3.22 20.74 20.03
C GLU A 7 -3.88 19.35 20.04
N LEU A 8 -3.59 18.51 19.02
CA LEU A 8 -4.06 17.13 18.98
C LEU A 8 -3.51 16.35 20.18
N TYR A 9 -2.21 16.45 20.45
CA TYR A 9 -1.60 15.78 21.58
C TYR A 9 -2.26 16.19 22.90
N ALA A 10 -2.43 17.50 23.14
CA ALA A 10 -3.05 18.02 24.35
C ALA A 10 -4.49 17.51 24.55
N ARG A 11 -5.25 17.36 23.46
CA ARG A 11 -6.62 16.85 23.50
C ARG A 11 -6.70 15.34 23.70
N ALA A 12 -5.74 14.59 23.18
CA ALA A 12 -5.87 13.14 23.03
C ALA A 12 -5.05 12.31 24.02
N ALA A 13 -3.93 12.85 24.56
CA ALA A 13 -2.95 12.08 25.31
C ALA A 13 -3.53 11.26 26.48
N ASP A 14 -4.46 11.86 27.22
CA ASP A 14 -5.11 11.23 28.39
C ASP A 14 -6.55 10.75 28.08
N ALA A 15 -6.98 10.84 26.81
CA ALA A 15 -8.37 10.55 26.41
C ALA A 15 -8.48 9.35 25.45
N LEU A 16 -7.41 8.60 25.25
CA LEU A 16 -7.40 7.43 24.39
C LEU A 16 -8.36 6.36 24.90
N ARG A 17 -9.14 5.79 23.99
CA ARG A 17 -10.10 4.72 24.29
C ARG A 17 -9.86 3.53 23.39
N MET A 18 -10.07 2.33 23.93
CA MET A 18 -10.19 1.15 23.10
C MET A 18 -11.55 1.17 22.38
N PRO A 19 -11.58 1.03 21.04
CA PRO A 19 -12.80 0.67 20.36
C PRO A 19 -13.18 -0.79 20.71
N PRO A 20 -14.40 -1.23 20.45
CA PRO A 20 -14.85 -2.59 20.74
C PRO A 20 -14.26 -3.58 19.70
N VAL A 21 -12.93 -3.72 19.69
CA VAL A 21 -12.20 -4.51 18.67
C VAL A 21 -12.57 -6.00 18.71
N GLU A 22 -12.99 -6.50 19.88
CA GLU A 22 -13.49 -7.85 20.05
C GLU A 22 -14.80 -8.12 19.29
N GLU A 23 -15.53 -7.08 18.93
CA GLU A 23 -16.75 -7.16 18.11
C GLU A 23 -16.44 -7.08 16.60
N TRP A 24 -15.20 -6.78 16.22
CA TRP A 24 -14.81 -6.59 14.84
C TRP A 24 -14.31 -7.90 14.22
N GLU A 25 -15.14 -8.54 13.41
CA GLU A 25 -14.79 -9.78 12.69
C GLU A 25 -13.49 -9.65 11.84
N THR A 26 -13.13 -8.42 11.49
CA THR A 26 -11.95 -8.13 10.67
C THR A 26 -10.68 -7.97 11.49
N PHE A 27 -10.79 -7.83 12.82
CA PHE A 27 -9.62 -7.64 13.68
C PHE A 27 -8.92 -8.99 13.89
N PRO A 28 -7.61 -9.10 13.62
CA PRO A 28 -6.92 -10.39 13.51
C PRO A 28 -6.33 -10.92 14.82
N PHE A 29 -6.56 -10.24 15.95
CA PHE A 29 -5.95 -10.61 17.23
C PHE A 29 -6.99 -10.80 18.33
N ASP A 30 -6.81 -11.84 19.14
CA ASP A 30 -7.55 -12.07 20.37
C ASP A 30 -6.72 -11.67 21.59
N GLY A 31 -7.38 -11.36 22.72
CA GLY A 31 -6.76 -11.09 24.00
C GLY A 31 -6.90 -9.64 24.46
N GLU A 32 -6.29 -9.34 25.62
CA GLU A 32 -6.32 -7.99 26.19
C GLU A 32 -5.43 -7.02 25.39
N LEU A 33 -6.05 -6.05 24.78
CA LEU A 33 -5.37 -4.96 24.05
C LEU A 33 -5.43 -3.67 24.87
N ARG A 34 -4.37 -2.88 24.77
CA ARG A 34 -4.30 -1.58 25.45
C ARG A 34 -3.80 -0.52 24.49
N PRO A 35 -4.41 0.69 24.49
CA PRO A 35 -3.86 1.81 23.74
C PRO A 35 -2.43 2.10 24.21
N ARG A 36 -1.53 2.33 23.28
CA ARG A 36 -0.23 2.92 23.62
C ARG A 36 -0.40 4.39 23.91
N ALA A 37 0.35 4.88 24.90
CA ALA A 37 0.43 6.32 25.12
C ALA A 37 0.99 7.03 23.89
N LEU A 38 0.37 8.16 23.55
CA LEU A 38 0.93 9.05 22.54
C LEU A 38 2.27 9.58 23.02
N ARG A 39 3.20 9.69 22.09
CA ARG A 39 4.46 10.40 22.32
C ARG A 39 4.25 11.88 22.05
N LEU A 40 5.05 12.72 22.66
CA LEU A 40 5.10 14.13 22.31
C LEU A 40 5.44 14.27 20.82
N PRO A 41 4.87 15.29 20.15
CA PRO A 41 5.27 15.60 18.79
C PRO A 41 6.79 15.77 18.68
N GLU A 42 7.36 15.26 17.61
CA GLU A 42 8.76 15.51 17.29
C GLU A 42 8.91 16.95 16.76
N GLU A 43 10.09 17.54 16.90
CA GLU A 43 10.33 18.92 16.44
C GLU A 43 10.22 19.06 14.92
N ARG A 44 10.48 17.98 14.20
CA ARG A 44 10.44 17.91 12.74
C ARG A 44 9.91 16.57 12.31
N GLU A 45 9.28 16.56 11.14
CA GLU A 45 8.95 15.32 10.46
C GLU A 45 10.22 14.52 10.12
N ARG A 46 10.14 13.22 10.16
CA ARG A 46 11.25 12.33 9.82
C ARG A 46 11.50 12.34 8.34
N ALA A 47 12.79 12.41 7.98
CA ALA A 47 13.18 12.25 6.58
C ALA A 47 12.78 10.88 6.05
N ARG A 48 12.25 10.85 4.83
CA ARG A 48 11.89 9.63 4.12
C ARG A 48 13.07 9.11 3.31
N ILE A 49 13.08 7.82 3.02
CA ILE A 49 14.10 7.23 2.13
C ILE A 49 13.92 7.82 0.72
N GLY A 50 15.00 8.36 0.15
CA GLY A 50 15.00 8.98 -1.18
C GLY A 50 14.40 10.39 -1.20
N GLU A 51 14.31 11.08 -0.05
CA GLU A 51 13.77 12.44 0.05
C GLU A 51 14.47 13.41 -0.91
N GLY A 52 13.68 14.18 -1.67
CA GLY A 52 14.17 15.07 -2.71
C GLY A 52 14.86 14.35 -3.89
N GLY A 53 14.67 13.05 -4.05
CA GLY A 53 15.33 12.23 -5.07
C GLY A 53 16.77 11.85 -4.71
N VAL A 54 17.29 12.27 -3.56
CA VAL A 54 18.67 11.97 -3.15
C VAL A 54 18.78 10.51 -2.75
N ASP A 55 19.73 9.80 -3.37
CA ASP A 55 19.96 8.36 -3.14
C ASP A 55 18.68 7.51 -3.29
N CYS A 56 17.74 7.96 -4.11
CA CYS A 56 16.52 7.23 -4.39
C CYS A 56 16.83 5.99 -5.24
N HIS A 57 16.79 4.80 -4.60
CA HIS A 57 17.05 3.54 -5.28
C HIS A 57 16.03 3.24 -6.40
N ARG A 58 14.79 3.72 -6.28
CA ARG A 58 13.76 3.57 -7.33
C ARG A 58 14.09 4.36 -8.58
N CYS A 59 14.63 5.58 -8.43
CA CYS A 59 15.12 6.36 -9.56
C CYS A 59 16.33 5.72 -10.25
N ALA A 60 17.20 5.06 -9.48
CA ALA A 60 18.41 4.44 -9.98
C ALA A 60 18.18 3.03 -10.57
N ALA A 61 17.05 2.39 -10.26
CA ALA A 61 16.75 1.04 -10.71
C ALA A 61 16.47 1.01 -12.22
N PRO A 62 17.06 0.04 -12.96
CA PRO A 62 16.75 -0.16 -14.37
C PRO A 62 15.37 -0.77 -14.57
N ASP A 63 14.80 -0.63 -15.77
CA ASP A 63 13.48 -1.16 -16.10
C ASP A 63 13.37 -2.69 -15.95
N ASP A 64 14.48 -3.40 -16.14
CA ASP A 64 14.55 -4.87 -16.01
C ASP A 64 14.29 -5.37 -14.57
N ASP A 65 14.38 -4.48 -13.56
CA ASP A 65 14.05 -4.80 -12.17
C ASP A 65 12.55 -4.75 -11.89
N TYR A 66 11.73 -4.32 -12.87
CA TYR A 66 10.29 -4.17 -12.72
C TYR A 66 9.53 -5.25 -13.49
N LEU A 67 8.36 -5.62 -12.99
CA LEU A 67 7.47 -6.59 -13.63
C LEU A 67 6.92 -6.09 -14.97
N TRP A 68 6.62 -4.80 -15.02
CA TRP A 68 6.07 -4.12 -16.18
C TRP A 68 6.39 -2.63 -16.12
N THR A 69 6.58 -2.02 -17.28
CA THR A 69 6.87 -0.58 -17.40
C THR A 69 6.18 0.01 -18.63
N ASN A 70 5.85 1.30 -18.56
CA ASN A 70 5.51 2.11 -19.72
C ASN A 70 6.25 3.47 -19.68
N GLU A 71 5.81 4.45 -20.43
CA GLU A 71 6.43 5.78 -20.48
C GLU A 71 6.44 6.47 -19.11
N ASN A 72 5.39 6.30 -18.28
CA ASN A 72 5.16 7.06 -17.06
C ASN A 72 5.27 6.22 -15.78
N TRP A 73 5.04 4.91 -15.87
CA TRP A 73 4.82 4.04 -14.72
C TRP A 73 5.68 2.78 -14.75
N ARG A 74 5.90 2.26 -13.57
CA ARG A 74 6.56 0.98 -13.32
C ARG A 74 5.73 0.16 -12.33
N LEU A 75 5.66 -1.14 -12.53
CA LEU A 75 4.97 -2.08 -11.65
C LEU A 75 5.97 -3.01 -11.00
N THR A 76 5.89 -3.16 -9.69
CA THR A 76 6.72 -4.09 -8.92
C THR A 76 5.86 -4.93 -7.96
N ALA A 77 6.45 -5.95 -7.37
CA ALA A 77 5.87 -6.75 -6.30
C ALA A 77 6.87 -6.88 -5.14
N PRO A 78 6.45 -7.36 -3.96
CA PRO A 78 7.38 -7.81 -2.93
C PRO A 78 8.39 -8.84 -3.46
N ASP A 79 9.55 -8.95 -2.83
CA ASP A 79 10.62 -9.86 -3.26
C ASP A 79 10.26 -11.35 -3.11
N ALA A 80 9.20 -11.65 -2.35
CA ALA A 80 8.70 -13.00 -2.07
C ALA A 80 7.18 -13.01 -1.97
N PRO A 81 6.55 -14.21 -2.11
CA PRO A 81 5.12 -14.36 -1.90
C PRO A 81 4.68 -13.88 -0.52
N THR A 82 3.53 -13.21 -0.45
CA THR A 82 2.90 -12.75 0.78
C THR A 82 1.71 -13.65 1.16
N GLY A 83 1.03 -13.33 2.26
CA GLY A 83 -0.11 -14.11 2.74
C GLY A 83 -1.38 -13.93 1.92
N LEU A 84 -1.53 -12.79 1.23
CA LEU A 84 -2.67 -12.52 0.36
C LEU A 84 -2.39 -12.94 -1.09
N PRO A 85 -3.43 -13.17 -1.91
CA PRO A 85 -3.27 -13.70 -3.27
C PRO A 85 -2.26 -12.94 -4.13
N LEU A 86 -2.30 -11.61 -4.07
CA LEU A 86 -1.40 -10.76 -4.83
C LEU A 86 -1.28 -9.38 -4.20
N ILE A 87 -0.05 -8.90 -4.08
CA ILE A 87 0.28 -7.51 -3.75
C ILE A 87 1.22 -7.00 -4.82
N VAL A 88 0.91 -5.85 -5.39
CA VAL A 88 1.80 -5.15 -6.33
C VAL A 88 1.79 -3.66 -6.03
N LEU A 89 2.84 -2.98 -6.48
CA LEU A 89 2.97 -1.53 -6.36
C LEU A 89 3.11 -0.90 -7.74
N LEU A 90 2.33 0.14 -8.00
CA LEU A 90 2.52 1.05 -9.12
C LEU A 90 3.36 2.21 -8.66
N GLU A 91 4.46 2.47 -9.34
CA GLU A 91 5.39 3.56 -9.06
C GLU A 91 5.48 4.52 -10.25
N SER A 92 5.66 5.81 -9.98
CA SER A 92 6.01 6.74 -11.05
C SER A 92 7.41 6.46 -11.58
N ARG A 93 7.64 6.67 -12.88
CA ARG A 93 8.99 6.52 -13.46
C ARG A 93 9.89 7.67 -13.02
N GLU A 94 9.37 8.89 -13.06
CA GLU A 94 10.05 10.07 -12.53
C GLU A 94 9.83 10.19 -11.02
N HIS A 95 10.72 10.90 -10.35
CA HIS A 95 10.63 11.12 -8.92
C HIS A 95 9.59 12.20 -8.61
N PHE A 96 8.52 11.78 -7.95
CA PHE A 96 7.55 12.65 -7.29
C PHE A 96 7.43 12.23 -5.82
N ALA A 97 7.21 13.18 -4.95
CA ALA A 97 7.00 12.91 -3.52
C ALA A 97 5.53 12.59 -3.22
N GLU A 98 4.64 13.41 -3.76
CA GLU A 98 3.21 13.38 -3.45
C GLU A 98 2.35 13.38 -4.73
N PRO A 99 1.10 12.87 -4.66
CA PRO A 99 0.18 12.94 -5.80
C PRO A 99 -0.09 14.37 -6.29
N GLY A 100 -0.02 15.35 -5.36
CA GLY A 100 -0.20 16.76 -5.68
C GLY A 100 0.94 17.40 -6.48
N ASP A 101 2.07 16.70 -6.61
CA ASP A 101 3.23 17.16 -7.37
C ASP A 101 3.16 16.72 -8.84
N LEU A 102 2.21 15.84 -9.18
CA LEU A 102 2.03 15.36 -10.55
C LEU A 102 1.50 16.47 -11.46
N PRO A 103 2.04 16.62 -12.68
CA PRO A 103 1.38 17.39 -13.74
C PRO A 103 -0.04 16.85 -14.00
N ASP A 104 -0.98 17.73 -14.38
CA ASP A 104 -2.39 17.37 -14.58
C ASP A 104 -2.59 16.17 -15.53
N GLU A 105 -1.80 16.12 -16.60
CA GLU A 105 -1.87 15.02 -17.57
C GLU A 105 -1.45 13.69 -16.95
N LEU A 106 -0.39 13.69 -16.14
CA LEU A 106 0.09 12.50 -15.46
C LEU A 106 -0.84 12.08 -14.30
N ALA A 107 -1.44 13.07 -13.62
CA ALA A 107 -2.46 12.80 -12.60
C ALA A 107 -3.72 12.15 -13.22
N ALA A 108 -4.12 12.57 -14.42
CA ALA A 108 -5.23 11.95 -15.15
C ALA A 108 -4.87 10.52 -15.60
N ASP A 109 -3.66 10.32 -16.14
CA ASP A 109 -3.15 9.01 -16.56
C ASP A 109 -3.05 8.04 -15.36
N LEU A 110 -2.65 8.54 -14.18
CA LEU A 110 -2.69 7.76 -12.93
C LEU A 110 -4.08 7.16 -12.68
N GLY A 111 -5.13 7.95 -12.81
CA GLY A 111 -6.50 7.48 -12.62
C GLY A 111 -6.86 6.32 -13.56
N VAL A 112 -6.42 6.39 -14.81
CA VAL A 112 -6.58 5.33 -15.80
C VAL A 112 -5.80 4.07 -15.39
N MET A 113 -4.54 4.25 -14.97
CA MET A 113 -3.68 3.13 -14.55
C MET A 113 -4.20 2.44 -13.29
N LEU A 114 -4.65 3.19 -12.28
CA LEU A 114 -5.25 2.60 -11.07
C LEU A 114 -6.46 1.73 -11.43
N ALA A 115 -7.35 2.23 -12.30
CA ALA A 115 -8.52 1.47 -12.73
C ALA A 115 -8.16 0.26 -13.60
N LYS A 116 -7.14 0.38 -14.46
CA LYS A 116 -6.66 -0.74 -15.31
C LYS A 116 -6.10 -1.85 -14.45
N ILE A 117 -5.14 -1.55 -13.57
CA ILE A 117 -4.48 -2.57 -12.73
C ILE A 117 -5.50 -3.25 -11.80
N GLU A 118 -6.38 -2.49 -11.14
CA GLU A 118 -7.46 -3.04 -10.29
C GLU A 118 -8.30 -4.06 -11.06
N ARG A 119 -8.74 -3.68 -12.27
CA ARG A 119 -9.58 -4.54 -13.10
C ARG A 119 -8.86 -5.82 -13.52
N GLU A 120 -7.59 -5.73 -13.92
CA GLU A 120 -6.81 -6.89 -14.36
C GLU A 120 -6.51 -7.83 -13.18
N ILE A 121 -6.18 -7.32 -12.00
CA ILE A 121 -6.01 -8.14 -10.79
C ILE A 121 -7.32 -8.85 -10.45
N ARG A 122 -8.45 -8.16 -10.48
CA ARG A 122 -9.76 -8.76 -10.22
C ARG A 122 -10.12 -9.81 -11.26
N GLY A 123 -9.66 -9.65 -12.49
CA GLY A 123 -9.84 -10.59 -13.60
C GLY A 123 -9.07 -11.91 -13.45
N LEU A 124 -8.08 -12.00 -12.56
CA LEU A 124 -7.34 -13.24 -12.28
C LEU A 124 -8.24 -14.35 -11.68
N GLY A 125 -9.41 -13.99 -11.18
CA GLY A 125 -10.38 -14.91 -10.59
C GLY A 125 -10.19 -15.13 -9.09
N GLU A 126 -11.26 -15.48 -8.41
CA GLU A 126 -11.32 -15.69 -6.94
C GLU A 126 -10.85 -14.48 -6.11
N ILE A 127 -10.77 -13.30 -6.70
CA ILE A 127 -10.49 -12.02 -6.04
C ILE A 127 -11.80 -11.33 -5.72
N GLY A 128 -12.08 -11.11 -4.45
CA GLY A 128 -13.30 -10.45 -4.01
C GLY A 128 -13.24 -8.92 -4.13
N ARG A 129 -12.10 -8.34 -3.87
CA ARG A 129 -11.82 -6.89 -3.98
C ARG A 129 -10.32 -6.67 -4.14
N VAL A 130 -9.96 -5.51 -4.69
CA VAL A 130 -8.59 -5.00 -4.66
C VAL A 130 -8.63 -3.68 -3.89
N HIS A 131 -7.88 -3.62 -2.80
CA HIS A 131 -7.69 -2.37 -2.08
C HIS A 131 -6.56 -1.59 -2.74
N VAL A 132 -6.86 -0.38 -3.17
CA VAL A 132 -5.88 0.54 -3.74
C VAL A 132 -5.62 1.62 -2.69
N CYS A 133 -4.40 1.70 -2.21
CA CYS A 133 -4.04 2.63 -1.15
C CYS A 133 -2.63 3.18 -1.34
N ARG A 134 -2.33 4.26 -0.63
CA ARG A 134 -1.02 4.88 -0.59
C ARG A 134 -0.59 5.08 0.85
N TRP A 135 0.59 4.56 1.18
CA TRP A 135 1.31 4.84 2.41
C TRP A 135 2.67 5.44 2.04
N GLY A 136 2.89 6.69 2.41
CA GLY A 136 4.06 7.46 1.97
C GLY A 136 5.07 7.77 3.07
N ASP A 137 4.97 7.12 4.24
CA ASP A 137 5.78 7.47 5.40
C ASP A 137 7.22 6.91 5.35
N GLY A 138 7.45 5.85 4.60
CA GLY A 138 8.75 5.19 4.53
C GLY A 138 9.64 5.69 3.39
N GLY A 139 9.14 5.61 2.18
CA GLY A 139 9.83 6.03 0.95
C GLY A 139 9.12 7.21 0.30
N GLU A 140 9.91 8.20 -0.15
CA GLU A 140 9.34 9.38 -0.79
C GLU A 140 8.91 9.12 -2.24
N HIS A 141 9.58 8.20 -2.95
CA HIS A 141 9.23 7.90 -4.34
C HIS A 141 7.76 7.48 -4.47
N LEU A 142 6.99 8.18 -5.28
CA LEU A 142 5.55 8.08 -5.39
C LEU A 142 5.10 6.68 -5.83
N HIS A 143 4.25 6.03 -5.01
CA HIS A 143 3.78 4.68 -5.26
C HIS A 143 2.37 4.44 -4.72
N TRP A 144 1.67 3.46 -5.30
CA TRP A 144 0.36 2.95 -4.85
C TRP A 144 0.41 1.44 -4.67
N TRP A 145 -0.17 0.99 -3.58
CA TRP A 145 -0.37 -0.42 -3.27
C TRP A 145 -1.68 -0.94 -3.85
N PHE A 146 -1.62 -2.11 -4.43
CA PHE A 146 -2.77 -2.92 -4.82
C PHE A 146 -2.73 -4.21 -4.01
N ILE A 147 -3.70 -4.38 -3.13
CA ILE A 147 -3.78 -5.51 -2.21
C ILE A 147 -5.01 -6.32 -2.59
N ALA A 148 -4.79 -7.49 -3.18
CA ALA A 148 -5.85 -8.38 -3.60
C ALA A 148 -6.40 -9.19 -2.43
N ARG A 149 -7.68 -9.01 -2.11
CA ARG A 149 -8.37 -9.79 -1.10
C ARG A 149 -9.07 -10.98 -1.75
N PRO A 150 -8.89 -12.22 -1.22
CA PRO A 150 -9.59 -13.38 -1.75
C PRO A 150 -11.11 -13.24 -1.63
N ALA A 151 -11.83 -13.84 -2.57
CA ALA A 151 -13.30 -13.89 -2.52
C ALA A 151 -13.77 -14.71 -1.32
N ARG A 152 -14.98 -14.42 -0.84
CA ARG A 152 -15.71 -15.18 0.19
C ARG A 152 -15.03 -15.28 1.56
N LEU A 153 -13.99 -14.50 1.82
CA LEU A 153 -13.34 -14.37 3.13
C LEU A 153 -13.57 -12.94 3.68
N PRO A 154 -14.75 -12.67 4.24
CA PRO A 154 -15.10 -11.32 4.72
C PRO A 154 -14.25 -10.82 5.88
N GLN A 155 -13.59 -11.70 6.62
CA GLN A 155 -12.68 -11.32 7.70
C GLN A 155 -11.45 -10.53 7.21
N LEU A 156 -11.03 -10.75 5.96
CA LEU A 156 -9.83 -10.14 5.37
C LEU A 156 -10.15 -8.78 4.70
N ILE A 157 -11.04 -7.98 5.27
CA ILE A 157 -11.50 -6.71 4.66
C ILE A 157 -10.97 -5.48 5.38
N GLY A 158 -11.10 -4.33 4.72
CA GLY A 158 -10.79 -3.02 5.27
C GLY A 158 -9.29 -2.82 5.49
N SER A 159 -8.97 -1.92 6.40
CA SER A 159 -7.59 -1.55 6.74
C SER A 159 -6.78 -2.70 7.39
N PHE A 160 -7.45 -3.72 7.90
CA PHE A 160 -6.79 -4.88 8.48
C PHE A 160 -6.27 -5.90 7.45
N ALA A 161 -6.64 -5.77 6.18
CA ALA A 161 -6.15 -6.68 5.13
C ALA A 161 -4.62 -6.77 5.11
N ALA A 162 -3.92 -5.64 5.26
CA ALA A 162 -2.46 -5.62 5.30
C ALA A 162 -1.88 -6.31 6.55
N ILE A 163 -2.59 -6.24 7.70
CA ILE A 163 -2.17 -6.94 8.93
C ILE A 163 -2.43 -8.45 8.79
N TRP A 164 -3.53 -8.84 8.13
CA TRP A 164 -3.79 -10.24 7.80
C TRP A 164 -2.71 -10.82 6.89
N ASP A 165 -2.17 -10.05 5.97
CA ASP A 165 -1.08 -10.47 5.10
C ASP A 165 0.14 -10.95 5.89
N ASP A 166 0.52 -10.22 6.94
CA ASP A 166 1.64 -10.56 7.83
C ASP A 166 1.41 -11.82 8.68
N ILE A 167 0.14 -12.21 8.88
CA ILE A 167 -0.24 -13.36 9.75
C ILE A 167 -0.44 -14.62 8.92
N LEU A 168 -0.95 -14.49 7.71
CA LEU A 168 -1.24 -15.62 6.84
C LEU A 168 0.05 -16.29 6.34
N PRO A 169 0.06 -17.62 6.16
CA PRO A 169 1.16 -18.28 5.49
C PRO A 169 1.25 -17.78 4.03
N PRO A 170 2.46 -17.66 3.47
CA PRO A 170 2.63 -17.16 2.11
C PRO A 170 1.94 -18.04 1.08
N VAL A 171 1.47 -17.43 0.02
CA VAL A 171 0.95 -18.12 -1.17
C VAL A 171 2.05 -19.01 -1.77
N PRO A 172 1.75 -20.22 -2.30
CA PRO A 172 2.74 -21.02 -3.01
C PRO A 172 3.42 -20.22 -4.13
N GLU A 173 4.73 -20.27 -4.18
CA GLU A 173 5.55 -19.43 -5.06
C GLU A 173 5.22 -19.61 -6.55
N ASP A 174 4.97 -20.85 -6.99
CA ASP A 174 4.61 -21.16 -8.36
C ASP A 174 3.30 -20.52 -8.78
N ARG A 175 2.32 -20.46 -7.88
CA ARG A 175 1.04 -19.78 -8.07
C ARG A 175 1.22 -18.28 -8.11
N TRP A 176 1.92 -17.72 -7.14
CA TRP A 176 2.21 -16.29 -7.09
C TRP A 176 2.91 -15.79 -8.37
N LEU A 177 3.93 -16.52 -8.84
CA LEU A 177 4.60 -16.21 -10.09
C LEU A 177 3.70 -16.35 -11.31
N ALA A 178 2.76 -17.32 -11.31
CA ALA A 178 1.79 -17.46 -12.38
C ALA A 178 0.82 -16.28 -12.43
N ASP A 179 0.33 -15.82 -11.28
CA ASP A 179 -0.60 -14.69 -11.16
C ASP A 179 0.10 -13.37 -11.56
N LEU A 180 1.36 -13.16 -11.16
CA LEU A 180 2.16 -12.01 -11.62
C LEU A 180 2.32 -12.00 -13.14
N ARG A 181 2.69 -13.15 -13.75
CA ARG A 181 2.81 -13.25 -15.22
C ARG A 181 1.50 -12.99 -15.93
N ALA A 182 0.38 -13.48 -15.38
CA ALA A 182 -0.93 -13.25 -15.95
C ALA A 182 -1.33 -11.76 -15.90
N LEU A 183 -1.05 -11.09 -14.77
CA LEU A 183 -1.25 -9.65 -14.64
C LEU A 183 -0.43 -8.86 -15.66
N VAL A 184 0.88 -9.16 -15.77
CA VAL A 184 1.78 -8.48 -16.71
C VAL A 184 1.30 -8.66 -18.16
N ALA A 185 0.90 -9.88 -18.53
CA ALA A 185 0.39 -10.17 -19.87
C ALA A 185 -0.92 -9.40 -20.19
N ALA A 186 -1.76 -9.16 -19.18
CA ALA A 186 -3.00 -8.39 -19.34
C ALA A 186 -2.76 -6.87 -19.44
N LEU A 187 -1.66 -6.39 -18.89
CA LEU A 187 -1.28 -4.97 -18.99
C LEU A 187 -0.68 -4.59 -20.37
N GLY A 188 -0.16 -5.53 -21.12
CA GLY A 188 0.35 -5.32 -22.48
C GLY A 188 1.79 -4.89 -22.50
#